data_abde191e0c8ddc4f8cb5aab3b069444a
#
_entry.id   abde191e0c8ddc4f8cb5aab3b069444a
#
_cell.length_a   1.000
_cell.length_b   1.000
_cell.length_c   1.000
_cell.angle_alpha   90.00
_cell.angle_beta   90.00
_cell.angle_gamma   90.00
#
_symmetry.space_group_name_H-M   'P 1'
#
loop_
_entity.id
_entity.type
_entity.pdbx_description
1 polymer ?
#
loop_
_entity_poly.entity_id
_entity_poly.type
_entity_poly.pdbx_seq_one_letter_code
_entity_poly.pdbx_strand_id
1 'polypeptide(L)'
;TGTTAWSTTLTGATIAGATLSGAITGADQVMSAVTHKDYSETVYAGGDTGGTPTIDEANGNTQTWTLNNNATFALPADSGLQAGTALTLILTQDGTGSRTGAFQVSGATTNVKWAGGTAPTLTTTASRADIVCFVTFDGGATPTWYGFVAGQDFQ
;
A
#
# COMPACT_ATOMS: atom_id res chain seq x y z
N THR A 1 34.71 -2.62 -27.26
CA THR A 1 33.51 -2.97 -26.48
C THR A 1 32.57 -1.76 -26.51
N GLY A 2 31.76 -1.68 -27.57
CA GLY A 2 30.82 -0.59 -27.77
C GLY A 2 29.61 -0.78 -26.87
N THR A 3 29.44 0.08 -25.88
CA THR A 3 28.14 0.30 -25.26
C THR A 3 27.27 1.04 -26.27
N THR A 4 26.40 0.32 -26.98
CA THR A 4 25.34 0.95 -27.77
C THR A 4 24.35 1.55 -26.78
N ALA A 5 24.46 2.87 -26.58
CA ALA A 5 23.35 3.61 -25.98
C ALA A 5 22.18 3.57 -26.98
N TRP A 6 21.19 2.76 -26.71
CA TRP A 6 19.95 2.76 -27.47
C TRP A 6 19.19 4.02 -27.11
N SER A 7 19.14 4.96 -28.03
CA SER A 7 18.20 6.09 -27.96
C SER A 7 16.78 5.55 -28.19
N THR A 8 15.89 5.71 -27.25
CA THR A 8 14.91 4.75 -26.84
C THR A 8 13.50 5.27 -27.02
N THR A 9 13.18 5.68 -28.23
CA THR A 9 11.77 5.72 -28.59
C THR A 9 11.52 4.60 -29.59
N LEU A 10 11.10 3.42 -29.11
CA LEU A 10 10.60 2.35 -29.98
C LEU A 10 9.16 2.68 -30.36
N THR A 11 8.98 3.67 -31.23
CA THR A 11 7.65 4.03 -31.74
C THR A 11 7.22 2.96 -32.76
N GLY A 12 6.15 2.22 -32.44
CA GLY A 12 5.57 1.21 -33.33
C GLY A 12 6.38 -0.08 -33.45
N ALA A 13 7.34 -0.32 -32.57
CA ALA A 13 8.10 -1.58 -32.57
C ALA A 13 7.29 -2.70 -31.89
N THR A 14 7.16 -3.84 -32.58
CA THR A 14 6.67 -5.08 -31.97
C THR A 14 7.87 -5.86 -31.49
N ILE A 15 8.02 -6.05 -30.18
CA ILE A 15 9.04 -6.92 -29.59
C ILE A 15 8.41 -8.30 -29.40
N ALA A 16 8.50 -9.15 -30.41
CA ALA A 16 7.98 -10.53 -30.33
C ALA A 16 9.02 -11.45 -29.68
N GLY A 17 8.63 -12.17 -28.65
CA GLY A 17 9.47 -13.18 -28.00
C GLY A 17 10.65 -12.65 -27.18
N ALA A 18 10.66 -11.36 -26.84
CA ALA A 18 11.72 -10.80 -26.00
C ALA A 18 11.55 -11.22 -24.52
N THR A 19 12.64 -11.62 -23.91
CA THR A 19 12.74 -11.79 -22.46
C THR A 19 13.33 -10.51 -21.87
N LEU A 20 12.58 -9.83 -21.03
CA LEU A 20 13.09 -8.70 -20.25
C LEU A 20 13.73 -9.23 -18.97
N SER A 21 15.06 -9.25 -18.92
CA SER A 21 15.83 -9.78 -17.78
C SER A 21 16.32 -8.67 -16.85
N GLY A 22 15.42 -7.80 -16.42
CA GLY A 22 15.75 -6.68 -15.53
C GLY A 22 14.50 -5.89 -15.14
N ALA A 23 14.65 -4.97 -14.20
CA ALA A 23 13.55 -4.10 -13.82
C ALA A 23 13.18 -3.16 -14.98
N ILE A 24 11.90 -3.06 -15.29
CA ILE A 24 11.37 -1.99 -16.13
C ILE A 24 11.12 -0.81 -15.20
N THR A 25 12.03 0.15 -15.19
CA THR A 25 11.83 1.40 -14.45
C THR A 25 11.18 2.43 -15.36
N GLY A 26 9.97 2.84 -15.05
CA GLY A 26 9.28 3.95 -15.69
C GLY A 26 8.88 4.97 -14.64
N ALA A 27 9.10 6.25 -14.89
CA ALA A 27 8.52 7.32 -14.10
C ALA A 27 7.07 7.51 -14.59
N ASP A 28 6.11 7.02 -13.83
CA ASP A 28 4.66 7.18 -14.07
C ASP A 28 4.19 6.83 -15.51
N GLN A 29 4.82 5.82 -16.12
CA GLN A 29 4.46 5.41 -17.47
C GLN A 29 3.25 4.48 -17.48
N VAL A 30 2.27 4.80 -18.30
CA VAL A 30 1.07 3.99 -18.47
C VAL A 30 1.37 2.76 -19.31
N MET A 31 1.10 1.58 -18.78
CA MET A 31 1.09 0.31 -19.51
C MET A 31 -0.36 -0.02 -19.89
N SER A 32 -0.73 0.19 -21.15
CA SER A 32 -2.10 -0.05 -21.62
C SER A 32 -2.28 -1.45 -22.18
N ALA A 33 -3.46 -2.05 -21.96
CA ALA A 33 -3.87 -3.35 -22.49
C ALA A 33 -2.90 -4.50 -22.15
N VAL A 34 -2.38 -4.51 -20.91
CA VAL A 34 -1.45 -5.52 -20.41
C VAL A 34 -2.23 -6.65 -19.74
N THR A 35 -1.89 -7.90 -20.10
CA THR A 35 -2.33 -9.09 -19.35
C THR A 35 -1.17 -9.56 -18.49
N HIS A 36 -1.34 -9.48 -17.16
CA HIS A 36 -0.41 -10.06 -16.19
C HIS A 36 -0.84 -11.49 -15.86
N LYS A 37 0.10 -12.42 -15.92
CA LYS A 37 -0.10 -13.79 -15.48
C LYS A 37 0.96 -14.10 -14.44
N ASP A 38 0.54 -14.67 -13.31
CA ASP A 38 1.45 -15.09 -12.25
C ASP A 38 2.32 -13.93 -11.73
N TYR A 39 1.65 -12.84 -11.36
CA TYR A 39 2.32 -11.67 -10.82
C TYR A 39 2.18 -11.63 -9.28
N SER A 40 3.18 -11.08 -8.62
CA SER A 40 3.13 -10.78 -7.18
C SER A 40 3.58 -9.34 -6.94
N GLU A 41 3.01 -8.72 -5.93
CA GLU A 41 3.47 -7.42 -5.43
C GLU A 41 4.56 -7.59 -4.38
N THR A 42 5.40 -6.57 -4.23
CA THR A 42 6.33 -6.51 -3.10
C THR A 42 5.54 -6.35 -1.82
N VAL A 43 5.78 -7.26 -0.85
CA VAL A 43 5.24 -7.13 0.49
C VAL A 43 6.27 -6.42 1.37
N TYR A 44 5.94 -5.25 1.87
CA TYR A 44 6.80 -4.50 2.79
C TYR A 44 6.58 -4.97 4.23
N ALA A 45 7.67 -5.34 4.89
CA ALA A 45 7.66 -5.67 6.31
C ALA A 45 8.01 -4.42 7.13
N GLY A 46 7.00 -3.71 7.61
CA GLY A 46 7.15 -2.48 8.37
C GLY A 46 7.65 -2.70 9.81
N GLY A 47 7.57 -3.93 10.31
CA GLY A 47 8.00 -4.28 11.67
C GLY A 47 7.03 -3.80 12.74
N ASP A 48 7.57 -3.36 13.88
CA ASP A 48 6.79 -2.87 15.01
C ASP A 48 6.24 -1.47 14.76
N THR A 49 4.96 -1.25 15.07
CA THR A 49 4.29 0.02 14.78
C THR A 49 4.80 1.20 15.62
N GLY A 50 5.29 0.95 16.84
CA GLY A 50 5.51 2.06 17.78
C GLY A 50 4.21 2.84 18.02
N GLY A 51 4.25 4.19 17.90
CA GLY A 51 3.08 5.05 18.10
C GLY A 51 2.42 5.51 16.80
N THR A 52 3.20 6.03 15.85
CA THR A 52 2.67 6.61 14.60
C THR A 52 3.48 6.10 13.41
N PRO A 53 3.18 4.88 12.92
CA PRO A 53 3.82 4.36 11.72
C PRO A 53 3.35 5.16 10.50
N THR A 54 4.30 5.50 9.63
CA THR A 54 4.02 6.14 8.34
C THR A 54 3.93 5.07 7.26
N ILE A 55 2.80 5.03 6.60
CA ILE A 55 2.59 4.16 5.45
C ILE A 55 3.09 4.89 4.22
N ASP A 56 3.92 4.22 3.43
CA ASP A 56 4.51 4.76 2.21
C ASP A 56 4.31 3.74 1.08
N GLU A 57 3.54 4.11 0.08
CA GLU A 57 3.23 3.24 -1.07
C GLU A 57 4.47 2.94 -1.94
N ALA A 58 5.52 3.77 -1.86
CA ALA A 58 6.78 3.50 -2.54
C ALA A 58 7.48 2.24 -2.03
N ASN A 59 7.18 1.79 -0.81
CA ASN A 59 7.67 0.53 -0.27
C ASN A 59 6.88 -0.70 -0.76
N GLY A 60 5.68 -0.48 -1.29
CA GLY A 60 4.77 -1.50 -1.79
C GLY A 60 3.35 -1.30 -1.27
N ASN A 61 2.39 -1.68 -2.09
CA ASN A 61 0.97 -1.51 -1.78
C ASN A 61 0.44 -2.52 -0.74
N THR A 62 1.19 -3.61 -0.51
CA THR A 62 0.87 -4.60 0.53
C THR A 62 1.92 -4.50 1.64
N GLN A 63 1.48 -4.21 2.87
CA GLN A 63 2.37 -3.98 4.00
C GLN A 63 1.94 -4.77 5.23
N THR A 64 2.91 -5.29 5.98
CA THR A 64 2.67 -6.02 7.23
C THR A 64 3.27 -5.26 8.41
N TRP A 65 2.52 -5.18 9.50
CA TRP A 65 2.91 -4.46 10.70
C TRP A 65 2.56 -5.23 11.97
N THR A 66 3.42 -5.17 12.97
CA THR A 66 3.15 -5.73 14.30
C THR A 66 2.72 -4.62 15.25
N LEU A 67 1.51 -4.71 15.77
CA LEU A 67 0.99 -3.81 16.79
C LEU A 67 1.62 -4.15 18.15
N ASN A 68 2.71 -3.47 18.48
CA ASN A 68 3.38 -3.58 19.78
C ASN A 68 3.00 -2.43 20.74
N ASN A 69 2.26 -1.45 20.23
CA ASN A 69 1.69 -0.31 20.93
C ASN A 69 0.34 0.07 20.32
N ASN A 70 -0.43 0.94 21.01
CA ASN A 70 -1.52 1.64 20.35
C ASN A 70 -0.95 2.51 19.25
N ALA A 71 -1.46 2.37 18.03
CA ALA A 71 -0.88 2.97 16.85
C ALA A 71 -1.88 3.90 16.12
N THR A 72 -1.36 4.96 15.53
CA THR A 72 -2.11 5.79 14.58
C THR A 72 -1.38 5.76 13.25
N PHE A 73 -1.91 5.02 12.30
CA PHE A 73 -1.31 4.86 10.97
C PHE A 73 -1.51 6.13 10.14
N ALA A 74 -0.39 6.74 9.74
CA ALA A 74 -0.40 7.86 8.80
C ALA A 74 -0.41 7.31 7.37
N LEU A 75 -1.55 7.43 6.69
CA LEU A 75 -1.71 7.04 5.29
C LEU A 75 -1.02 8.04 4.37
N PRO A 76 -0.55 7.61 3.18
CA PRO A 76 0.15 8.46 2.23
C PRO A 76 -0.63 9.72 1.87
N ALA A 77 0.07 10.85 1.80
CA ALA A 77 -0.49 12.16 1.48
C ALA A 77 0.63 13.07 0.96
N ASP A 78 1.11 12.79 -0.22
CA ASP A 78 2.16 13.58 -0.89
C ASP A 78 1.78 13.88 -2.33
N SER A 79 2.55 14.75 -2.98
CA SER A 79 2.26 15.20 -4.34
C SER A 79 2.50 14.13 -5.42
N GLY A 80 3.18 13.03 -5.07
CA GLY A 80 3.44 11.89 -5.95
C GLY A 80 2.34 10.83 -5.90
N LEU A 81 1.50 10.85 -4.86
CA LEU A 81 0.43 9.88 -4.71
C LEU A 81 -0.57 9.93 -5.87
N GLN A 82 -0.70 8.82 -6.58
CA GLN A 82 -1.56 8.73 -7.75
C GLN A 82 -3.01 8.41 -7.37
N ALA A 83 -3.96 8.99 -8.12
CA ALA A 83 -5.35 8.58 -8.06
C ALA A 83 -5.50 7.12 -8.47
N GLY A 84 -6.34 6.37 -7.77
CA GLY A 84 -6.50 4.92 -7.98
C GLY A 84 -5.53 4.06 -7.18
N THR A 85 -4.67 4.65 -6.33
CA THR A 85 -3.79 3.89 -5.44
C THR A 85 -4.63 3.08 -4.44
N ALA A 86 -4.28 1.81 -4.30
CA ALA A 86 -4.84 0.91 -3.30
C ALA A 86 -3.74 0.43 -2.34
N LEU A 87 -4.10 0.25 -1.08
CA LEU A 87 -3.20 -0.27 -0.04
C LEU A 87 -3.87 -1.43 0.69
N THR A 88 -3.08 -2.42 1.06
CA THR A 88 -3.49 -3.52 1.93
C THR A 88 -2.56 -3.58 3.13
N LEU A 89 -3.11 -3.41 4.32
CA LEU A 89 -2.37 -3.49 5.58
C LEU A 89 -2.76 -4.78 6.31
N ILE A 90 -1.78 -5.60 6.64
CA ILE A 90 -1.92 -6.76 7.50
C ILE A 90 -1.37 -6.38 8.87
N LEU A 91 -2.26 -6.29 9.86
CA LEU A 91 -1.99 -5.75 11.19
C LEU A 91 -2.07 -6.87 12.20
N THR A 92 -0.93 -7.32 12.73
CA THR A 92 -0.85 -8.43 13.68
C THR A 92 -0.62 -7.90 15.08
N GLN A 93 -1.42 -8.34 16.05
CA GLN A 93 -1.15 -8.06 17.47
C GLN A 93 0.14 -8.73 17.92
N ASP A 94 0.89 -8.07 18.79
CA ASP A 94 2.03 -8.69 19.48
C ASP A 94 1.58 -9.84 20.40
N GLY A 95 2.53 -10.50 21.06
CA GLY A 95 2.25 -11.57 22.01
C GLY A 95 1.49 -11.12 23.27
N THR A 96 1.34 -9.82 23.50
CA THR A 96 0.57 -9.25 24.61
C THR A 96 -0.87 -8.97 24.22
N GLY A 97 -1.10 -8.50 22.99
CA GLY A 97 -2.42 -8.07 22.50
C GLY A 97 -2.89 -6.76 23.12
N SER A 98 -4.18 -6.50 23.01
CA SER A 98 -4.88 -5.31 23.54
C SER A 98 -4.42 -3.99 22.92
N ARG A 99 -3.80 -4.02 21.74
CA ARG A 99 -3.39 -2.82 21.02
C ARG A 99 -4.53 -2.32 20.14
N THR A 100 -4.68 -1.00 20.11
CA THR A 100 -5.66 -0.32 19.28
C THR A 100 -4.98 0.32 18.08
N GLY A 101 -5.70 0.44 16.95
CA GLY A 101 -5.24 1.13 15.75
C GLY A 101 -6.22 2.19 15.30
N ALA A 102 -5.70 3.33 14.89
CA ALA A 102 -6.44 4.38 14.23
C ALA A 102 -5.77 4.74 12.91
N PHE A 103 -6.48 5.40 12.01
CA PHE A 103 -5.97 5.77 10.69
C PHE A 103 -6.21 7.25 10.44
N GLN A 104 -5.21 7.93 9.87
CA GLN A 104 -5.26 9.36 9.61
C GLN A 104 -4.57 9.71 8.29
N VAL A 105 -4.89 10.89 7.77
CA VAL A 105 -4.23 11.52 6.64
C VAL A 105 -3.78 12.90 7.09
N SER A 106 -2.48 13.20 7.00
CA SER A 106 -1.93 14.50 7.42
C SER A 106 -2.38 14.93 8.82
N GLY A 107 -2.47 13.98 9.75
CA GLY A 107 -2.91 14.23 11.13
C GLY A 107 -4.43 14.32 11.34
N ALA A 108 -5.24 14.17 10.29
CA ALA A 108 -6.70 14.25 10.35
C ALA A 108 -7.35 12.89 10.04
N THR A 109 -8.19 12.39 10.95
CA THR A 109 -8.97 11.16 10.75
C THR A 109 -10.15 11.37 9.80
N THR A 110 -10.58 12.61 9.60
CA THR A 110 -11.73 12.97 8.76
C THR A 110 -11.53 12.69 7.27
N ASN A 111 -10.26 12.58 6.83
CA ASN A 111 -9.92 12.25 5.46
C ASN A 111 -9.85 10.73 5.19
N VAL A 112 -10.13 9.92 6.21
CA VAL A 112 -10.36 8.48 6.06
C VAL A 112 -11.86 8.23 6.18
N LYS A 113 -12.46 7.76 5.10
CA LYS A 113 -13.90 7.46 5.00
C LYS A 113 -14.13 5.97 5.18
N TRP A 114 -15.08 5.62 6.02
CA TRP A 114 -15.46 4.25 6.33
C TRP A 114 -16.89 3.95 5.94
N ALA A 115 -17.17 2.72 5.57
CA ALA A 115 -18.54 2.28 5.36
C ALA A 115 -19.37 2.46 6.63
N GLY A 116 -20.53 3.12 6.52
CA GLY A 116 -21.34 3.46 7.67
C GLY A 116 -20.78 4.59 8.55
N GLY A 117 -19.67 5.24 8.14
CA GLY A 117 -19.09 6.42 8.81
C GLY A 117 -18.28 6.11 10.07
N THR A 118 -18.08 4.84 10.42
CA THR A 118 -17.38 4.44 11.65
C THR A 118 -16.13 3.62 11.32
N ALA A 119 -14.98 4.05 11.87
CA ALA A 119 -13.75 3.29 11.76
C ALA A 119 -13.89 1.90 12.44
N PRO A 120 -13.24 0.86 11.91
CA PRO A 120 -13.29 -0.47 12.51
C PRO A 120 -12.55 -0.48 13.85
N THR A 121 -13.02 -1.31 14.76
CA THR A 121 -12.24 -1.70 15.95
C THR A 121 -11.41 -2.92 15.56
N LEU A 122 -10.08 -2.82 15.69
CA LEU A 122 -9.18 -3.93 15.42
C LEU A 122 -9.32 -5.02 16.49
N THR A 123 -9.06 -6.26 16.08
CA THR A 123 -8.95 -7.40 16.99
C THR A 123 -7.86 -7.14 18.02
N THR A 124 -8.17 -7.38 19.30
CA THR A 124 -7.24 -7.11 20.40
C THR A 124 -6.61 -8.39 20.99
N THR A 125 -7.01 -9.56 20.51
CA THR A 125 -6.44 -10.83 20.94
C THR A 125 -4.98 -10.96 20.47
N ALA A 126 -4.11 -11.39 21.37
CA ALA A 126 -2.69 -11.58 21.08
C ALA A 126 -2.45 -12.48 19.88
N SER A 127 -1.46 -12.15 19.06
CA SER A 127 -1.02 -12.89 17.87
C SER A 127 -2.10 -13.06 16.78
N ARG A 128 -3.17 -12.28 16.83
CA ARG A 128 -4.23 -12.26 15.79
C ARG A 128 -3.97 -11.15 14.79
N ALA A 129 -4.39 -11.39 13.57
CA ALA A 129 -4.21 -10.43 12.48
C ALA A 129 -5.55 -9.94 11.93
N ASP A 130 -5.55 -8.66 11.54
CA ASP A 130 -6.63 -8.04 10.77
C ASP A 130 -6.08 -7.57 9.43
N ILE A 131 -6.90 -7.63 8.38
CA ILE A 131 -6.58 -7.10 7.06
C ILE A 131 -7.48 -5.91 6.79
N VAL A 132 -6.85 -4.75 6.61
CA VAL A 132 -7.54 -3.49 6.30
C VAL A 132 -7.06 -2.99 4.96
N CYS A 133 -8.01 -2.68 4.08
CA CYS A 133 -7.71 -2.17 2.74
C CYS A 133 -8.16 -0.73 2.59
N PHE A 134 -7.45 0.01 1.76
CA PHE A 134 -7.71 1.41 1.46
C PHE A 134 -7.62 1.66 -0.04
N VAL A 135 -8.39 2.61 -0.52
CA VAL A 135 -8.30 3.12 -1.89
C VAL A 135 -8.51 4.62 -1.90
N THR A 136 -7.77 5.33 -2.73
CA THR A 136 -7.99 6.75 -3.00
C THR A 136 -8.34 6.95 -4.47
N PHE A 137 -9.25 7.91 -4.78
CA PHE A 137 -9.64 8.26 -6.13
C PHE A 137 -9.14 9.65 -6.56
N ASP A 138 -8.62 10.41 -5.63
CA ASP A 138 -8.14 11.79 -5.86
C ASP A 138 -6.61 11.93 -5.76
N GLY A 139 -5.92 11.10 -4.97
CA GLY A 139 -4.46 11.16 -4.83
C GLY A 139 -3.96 12.53 -4.30
N GLY A 140 -2.66 12.81 -4.52
CA GLY A 140 -2.04 14.08 -4.17
C GLY A 140 -1.80 14.30 -2.67
N ALA A 141 -1.47 15.54 -2.29
CA ALA A 141 -1.07 15.91 -0.93
C ALA A 141 -2.22 15.97 0.10
N THR A 142 -3.46 15.95 -0.35
CA THR A 142 -4.66 15.98 0.52
C THR A 142 -5.70 14.95 0.10
N PRO A 143 -5.32 13.67 -0.01
CA PRO A 143 -6.21 12.63 -0.54
C PRO A 143 -7.34 12.32 0.44
N THR A 144 -8.44 11.81 -0.12
CA THR A 144 -9.47 11.13 0.64
C THR A 144 -9.26 9.62 0.49
N TRP A 145 -9.05 8.93 1.60
CA TRP A 145 -8.92 7.48 1.62
C TRP A 145 -10.23 6.82 2.02
N TYR A 146 -10.64 5.81 1.30
CA TYR A 146 -11.79 4.97 1.60
C TYR A 146 -11.30 3.65 2.16
N GLY A 147 -11.58 3.40 3.44
CA GLY A 147 -11.13 2.21 4.16
C GLY A 147 -12.25 1.18 4.31
N PHE A 148 -11.88 -0.08 4.28
CA PHE A 148 -12.75 -1.21 4.57
C PHE A 148 -11.95 -2.37 5.15
N VAL A 149 -12.62 -3.18 5.98
CA VAL A 149 -12.02 -4.38 6.57
C VAL A 149 -12.23 -5.55 5.62
N ALA A 150 -11.15 -6.16 5.17
CA ALA A 150 -11.20 -7.37 4.35
C ALA A 150 -11.40 -8.64 5.21
N GLY A 151 -10.93 -8.61 6.46
CA GLY A 151 -11.14 -9.67 7.42
C GLY A 151 -10.50 -9.35 8.76
N GLN A 152 -10.96 -10.02 9.82
CA GLN A 152 -10.46 -9.86 11.18
C GLN A 152 -10.27 -11.20 11.87
N ASP A 153 -9.48 -11.18 12.93
CA ASP A 153 -9.25 -12.32 13.84
C ASP A 153 -8.64 -13.55 13.13
N PHE A 154 -7.76 -13.32 12.18
CA PHE A 154 -7.01 -14.42 11.56
C PHE A 154 -6.02 -15.04 12.57
N GLN A 155 -5.94 -16.40 12.53
CA GLN A 155 -5.13 -17.22 13.45
C GLN A 155 -3.88 -17.75 12.76
#